data_e02dd5b217bcf46152a7a030684c90e9
#
_entry.id   e02dd5b217bcf46152a7a030684c90e9
#
_cell.length_a   1.000
_cell.length_b   1.000
_cell.length_c   1.000
_cell.angle_alpha   90.00
_cell.angle_beta   90.00
_cell.angle_gamma   90.00
#
_symmetry.space_group_name_H-M   'P 1'
#
loop_
_entity.id
_entity.type
_entity.pdbx_description
1 polymer ?
#
loop_
_entity_poly.entity_id
_entity_poly.type
_entity_poly.pdbx_seq_one_letter_code
_entity_poly.pdbx_strand_id
1 'polypeptide(L)'
;MIYGCGLTKGGGVGGGFLLVCGHLIGAKFFAKRCEVLSLFFRRVKHENKMTMKTNFIVAGLMACFAICAQAQEGVTSEPKGKAIVQVFSGFYSGFGADNDDRGFDMERSYLGYQYDLGKGLSVKGVMDIGKSSNVTDMQRIAYIKNAMISWKSGDWTLSGGLIPTTICGMVEKHWGYRYIYMGFQHHYGFGSSADLGVSATWKGADWVSLDGIVVNGEGYKKIQNGDGLLYGLGATFTPVGGLLMRLYAGINEQNKEGQKDVMNYSAFIGYKGDKFSVGAEYNVMENTKGKEDLNQTGVSVYGTLKTGKNSEVFARFDDLSSNDGWNEVKNDYGKYVDQSMLMVGAQWKVGKYVKIAPNFRVTMPKADGADEKYYGYISCY
;
A
#
# COMPACT_ATOMS: atom_id res chain seq x y z
N MET A 1 54.81 1.79 6.63
CA MET A 1 55.63 2.14 7.81
C MET A 1 54.85 1.67 9.03
N ILE A 2 55.35 0.63 9.65
CA ILE A 2 54.75 -0.02 10.82
C ILE A 2 55.38 0.66 12.04
N TYR A 3 54.54 1.15 12.96
CA TYR A 3 54.99 1.48 14.32
C TYR A 3 54.26 0.61 15.31
N GLY A 4 55.03 -0.27 15.92
CA GLY A 4 54.61 -1.08 17.03
C GLY A 4 54.52 -0.26 18.31
N CYS A 5 53.54 -0.54 19.17
CA CYS A 5 53.45 -0.01 20.53
C CYS A 5 53.68 -1.14 21.51
N GLY A 6 54.75 -1.02 22.30
CA GLY A 6 55.16 -1.99 23.31
C GLY A 6 54.25 -1.95 24.54
N LEU A 7 54.02 -3.13 25.10
CA LEU A 7 53.37 -3.36 26.37
C LEU A 7 54.34 -3.08 27.54
N THR A 8 53.94 -2.21 28.45
CA THR A 8 54.46 -2.19 29.83
C THR A 8 53.32 -2.44 30.80
N LYS A 9 53.51 -3.47 31.64
CA LYS A 9 52.67 -3.83 32.80
C LYS A 9 52.82 -2.79 33.90
N GLY A 10 51.71 -2.32 34.43
CA GLY A 10 51.67 -1.53 35.67
C GLY A 10 50.25 -1.25 36.14
N GLY A 11 49.92 -1.70 37.33
CA GLY A 11 48.67 -1.87 38.00
C GLY A 11 47.71 -0.68 38.12
N GLY A 12 46.45 -1.02 38.20
CA GLY A 12 45.40 -0.41 38.97
C GLY A 12 44.91 0.98 38.59
N VAL A 13 43.61 1.05 38.32
CA VAL A 13 42.75 2.19 38.07
C VAL A 13 42.38 2.42 36.59
N GLY A 14 41.37 1.73 36.15
CA GLY A 14 40.95 1.73 34.73
C GLY A 14 39.45 1.90 34.49
N GLY A 15 38.64 2.45 35.39
CA GLY A 15 37.19 2.63 35.17
C GLY A 15 36.75 3.99 34.59
N GLY A 16 37.61 5.01 34.68
CA GLY A 16 37.24 6.37 34.30
C GLY A 16 37.57 6.82 32.89
N PHE A 17 38.52 6.16 32.24
CA PHE A 17 39.04 6.65 30.95
C PHE A 17 38.18 6.20 29.72
N LEU A 18 37.44 5.10 29.85
CA LEU A 18 36.56 4.60 28.75
C LEU A 18 35.26 5.42 28.63
N LEU A 19 34.76 6.00 29.73
CA LEU A 19 33.58 6.87 29.74
C LEU A 19 33.83 8.22 29.10
N VAL A 20 35.04 8.80 29.27
CA VAL A 20 35.40 10.11 28.71
C VAL A 20 35.64 10.02 27.19
N CYS A 21 36.22 8.95 26.69
CA CYS A 21 36.38 8.74 25.23
C CYS A 21 35.05 8.51 24.50
N GLY A 22 34.10 7.80 25.11
CA GLY A 22 32.77 7.59 24.53
C GLY A 22 31.98 8.89 24.40
N HIS A 23 32.07 9.77 25.37
CA HIS A 23 31.39 11.08 25.34
C HIS A 23 32.00 12.05 24.32
N LEU A 24 33.32 12.04 24.14
CA LEU A 24 34.00 12.90 23.16
C LEU A 24 33.76 12.47 21.72
N ILE A 25 33.65 11.17 21.45
CA ILE A 25 33.34 10.65 20.11
C ILE A 25 31.87 10.95 19.76
N GLY A 26 30.94 10.82 20.70
CA GLY A 26 29.54 11.19 20.52
C GLY A 26 29.34 12.67 20.24
N ALA A 27 30.03 13.54 20.98
CA ALA A 27 29.94 14.98 20.80
C ALA A 27 30.53 15.49 19.46
N LYS A 28 31.64 14.92 19.00
CA LYS A 28 32.21 15.25 17.67
C LYS A 28 31.35 14.76 16.51
N PHE A 29 30.67 13.62 16.66
CA PHE A 29 29.71 13.11 15.67
C PHE A 29 28.45 13.98 15.62
N PHE A 30 28.00 14.50 16.76
CA PHE A 30 26.85 15.40 16.85
C PHE A 30 27.13 16.78 16.24
N ALA A 31 28.32 17.37 16.51
CA ALA A 31 28.73 18.64 15.95
C ALA A 31 28.83 18.59 14.40
N LYS A 32 29.40 17.51 13.84
CA LYS A 32 29.52 17.35 12.40
C LYS A 32 28.16 17.15 11.70
N ARG A 33 27.18 16.56 12.39
CA ARG A 33 25.79 16.44 11.87
C ARG A 33 25.02 17.73 11.94
N CYS A 34 25.24 18.58 12.98
CA CYS A 34 24.67 19.91 13.04
C CYS A 34 25.20 20.84 11.95
N GLU A 35 26.46 20.72 11.55
CA GLU A 35 27.03 21.46 10.42
C GLU A 35 26.36 21.08 9.08
N VAL A 36 26.17 19.77 8.82
CA VAL A 36 25.49 19.31 7.60
C VAL A 36 24.02 19.78 7.56
N LEU A 37 23.32 19.76 8.69
CA LEU A 37 21.97 20.32 8.81
C LEU A 37 21.96 21.85 8.59
N SER A 38 22.94 22.59 9.13
CA SER A 38 23.04 24.04 8.95
C SER A 38 23.36 24.44 7.50
N LEU A 39 24.17 23.67 6.81
CA LEU A 39 24.47 23.85 5.38
C LEU A 39 23.25 23.53 4.50
N PHE A 40 22.46 22.51 4.85
CA PHE A 40 21.21 22.19 4.20
C PHE A 40 20.18 23.33 4.35
N PHE A 41 20.01 23.85 5.58
CA PHE A 41 19.10 24.99 5.85
C PHE A 41 19.54 26.29 5.16
N ARG A 42 20.85 26.52 4.95
CA ARG A 42 21.34 27.69 4.20
C ARG A 42 21.02 27.62 2.71
N ARG A 43 21.02 26.40 2.13
CA ARG A 43 20.73 26.18 0.71
C ARG A 43 19.22 26.32 0.40
N VAL A 44 18.35 25.92 1.32
CA VAL A 44 16.90 25.98 1.20
C VAL A 44 16.34 27.42 1.21
N LYS A 45 17.11 28.41 1.68
CA LYS A 45 16.66 29.80 1.82
C LYS A 45 16.51 30.56 0.50
N HIS A 46 16.88 29.95 -0.64
CA HIS A 46 16.86 30.59 -1.97
C HIS A 46 15.77 30.07 -2.93
N GLU A 47 14.92 29.14 -2.50
CA GLU A 47 13.87 28.58 -3.35
C GLU A 47 12.47 29.06 -2.98
N ASN A 48 11.57 29.11 -3.95
CA ASN A 48 10.22 29.68 -3.88
C ASN A 48 9.36 29.13 -2.72
N LYS A 49 8.48 29.96 -2.17
CA LYS A 49 7.65 29.72 -0.97
C LYS A 49 6.84 28.40 -0.95
N MET A 50 6.55 27.81 -2.09
CA MET A 50 5.74 26.58 -2.22
C MET A 50 6.63 25.33 -2.06
N THR A 51 7.78 25.29 -2.69
CA THR A 51 8.83 24.25 -2.55
C THR A 51 9.35 24.17 -1.09
N MET A 52 9.33 25.31 -0.39
CA MET A 52 9.78 25.39 1.00
C MET A 52 8.90 24.60 1.97
N LYS A 53 7.57 24.56 1.79
CA LYS A 53 6.64 23.78 2.65
C LYS A 53 6.86 22.28 2.53
N THR A 54 7.03 21.78 1.32
CA THR A 54 7.25 20.35 1.02
C THR A 54 8.60 19.89 1.60
N ASN A 55 9.65 20.69 1.44
CA ASN A 55 10.97 20.37 1.95
C ASN A 55 11.01 20.33 3.50
N PHE A 56 10.20 21.15 4.18
CA PHE A 56 10.08 21.10 5.64
C PHE A 56 9.37 19.84 6.14
N ILE A 57 8.35 19.34 5.44
CA ILE A 57 7.63 18.11 5.82
C ILE A 57 8.54 16.89 5.63
N VAL A 58 9.23 16.79 4.49
CA VAL A 58 10.17 15.70 4.20
C VAL A 58 11.38 15.76 5.14
N ALA A 59 11.93 16.94 5.42
CA ALA A 59 13.02 17.10 6.38
C ALA A 59 12.58 16.79 7.81
N GLY A 60 11.34 17.13 8.19
CA GLY A 60 10.75 16.76 9.49
C GLY A 60 10.60 15.25 9.65
N LEU A 61 10.10 14.56 8.62
CA LEU A 61 9.99 13.10 8.59
C LEU A 61 11.38 12.42 8.64
N MET A 62 12.35 12.92 7.89
CA MET A 62 13.74 12.40 7.95
C MET A 62 14.42 12.70 9.30
N ALA A 63 14.15 13.83 9.91
CA ALA A 63 14.65 14.16 11.27
C ALA A 63 14.02 13.25 12.32
N CYS A 64 12.73 12.93 12.22
CA CYS A 64 12.09 11.90 13.06
C CYS A 64 12.76 10.53 12.89
N PHE A 65 13.09 10.12 11.68
CA PHE A 65 13.86 8.88 11.42
C PHE A 65 15.23 8.90 12.11
N ALA A 66 15.94 10.03 12.07
CA ALA A 66 17.26 10.16 12.66
C ALA A 66 17.23 10.20 14.20
N ILE A 67 16.20 10.82 14.81
CA ILE A 67 16.04 10.90 16.27
C ILE A 67 15.61 9.54 16.82
N CYS A 68 14.71 8.85 16.12
CA CYS A 68 14.22 7.54 16.53
C CYS A 68 15.28 6.43 16.44
N ALA A 69 16.26 6.53 15.55
CA ALA A 69 17.37 5.57 15.47
C ALA A 69 18.29 5.55 16.71
N GLN A 70 18.21 6.58 17.58
CA GLN A 70 19.04 6.66 18.80
C GLN A 70 18.33 6.18 20.08
N ALA A 71 17.00 5.95 20.05
CA ALA A 71 16.22 5.66 21.25
C ALA A 71 16.12 4.16 21.59
N GLN A 72 16.93 3.30 20.98
CA GLN A 72 16.69 1.86 21.04
C GLN A 72 17.74 1.10 21.86
N GLU A 73 17.60 1.14 23.16
CA GLU A 73 18.11 0.09 24.06
C GLU A 73 16.93 -0.77 24.52
N GLY A 74 16.89 -2.05 24.13
CA GLY A 74 16.09 -3.02 24.87
C GLY A 74 15.14 -3.97 24.17
N VAL A 75 15.06 -4.08 22.83
CA VAL A 75 14.27 -5.15 22.18
C VAL A 75 15.22 -6.19 21.60
N THR A 76 15.39 -7.30 22.28
CA THR A 76 16.17 -8.46 21.82
C THR A 76 15.26 -9.47 21.13
N SER A 77 14.89 -9.24 19.87
CA SER A 77 14.33 -10.28 19.02
C SER A 77 15.41 -10.84 18.11
N GLU A 78 15.51 -12.17 18.04
CA GLU A 78 16.37 -12.85 17.08
C GLU A 78 15.96 -12.48 15.64
N PRO A 79 16.91 -12.20 14.74
CA PRO A 79 16.60 -11.90 13.34
C PRO A 79 15.86 -13.06 12.67
N LYS A 80 14.75 -12.78 11.99
CA LYS A 80 13.91 -13.80 11.35
C LYS A 80 13.55 -13.42 9.92
N GLY A 81 13.67 -14.41 9.03
CA GLY A 81 13.32 -14.26 7.62
C GLY A 81 12.01 -14.98 7.26
N LYS A 82 11.25 -14.39 6.31
CA LYS A 82 10.02 -14.97 5.77
C LYS A 82 10.00 -14.85 4.26
N ALA A 83 9.94 -15.97 3.56
CA ALA A 83 9.67 -16.00 2.13
C ALA A 83 8.21 -15.61 1.84
N ILE A 84 8.00 -14.88 0.76
CA ILE A 84 6.69 -14.49 0.24
C ILE A 84 6.55 -15.12 -1.14
N VAL A 85 5.65 -16.10 -1.27
CA VAL A 85 5.30 -16.75 -2.53
C VAL A 85 3.79 -16.82 -2.60
N GLN A 86 3.19 -16.16 -3.59
CA GLN A 86 1.76 -16.20 -3.84
C GLN A 86 1.52 -16.30 -5.33
N VAL A 87 0.65 -17.21 -5.76
CA VAL A 87 0.28 -17.40 -7.17
C VAL A 87 -1.23 -17.29 -7.27
N PHE A 88 -1.70 -16.38 -8.11
CA PHE A 88 -3.10 -16.21 -8.44
C PHE A 88 -3.33 -16.70 -9.86
N SER A 89 -4.04 -17.79 -9.98
CA SER A 89 -4.33 -18.44 -11.26
C SER A 89 -5.77 -18.93 -11.29
N GLY A 90 -6.24 -19.33 -12.44
CA GLY A 90 -7.57 -19.88 -12.55
C GLY A 90 -7.96 -20.21 -13.97
N PHE A 91 -9.21 -20.62 -14.10
CA PHE A 91 -9.91 -20.80 -15.35
C PHE A 91 -11.08 -19.84 -15.40
N TYR A 92 -11.36 -19.26 -16.56
CA TYR A 92 -12.53 -18.43 -16.79
C TYR A 92 -13.28 -18.88 -18.05
N SER A 93 -14.58 -18.64 -18.06
CA SER A 93 -15.45 -18.81 -19.22
C SER A 93 -16.48 -17.70 -19.23
N GLY A 94 -16.58 -16.99 -20.33
CA GLY A 94 -17.65 -16.06 -20.63
C GLY A 94 -18.94 -16.79 -21.02
N PHE A 95 -20.07 -16.08 -20.93
CA PHE A 95 -21.39 -16.55 -21.30
C PHE A 95 -22.14 -15.42 -22.02
N GLY A 96 -22.93 -15.77 -23.04
CA GLY A 96 -23.72 -14.84 -23.85
C GLY A 96 -23.27 -14.77 -25.28
N ALA A 97 -24.03 -14.11 -26.15
CA ALA A 97 -23.83 -14.12 -27.60
C ALA A 97 -22.51 -13.48 -28.04
N ASP A 98 -22.01 -12.50 -27.28
CA ASP A 98 -20.79 -11.75 -27.61
C ASP A 98 -19.68 -11.90 -26.54
N ASN A 99 -19.77 -12.93 -25.69
CA ASN A 99 -18.85 -13.16 -24.59
C ASN A 99 -18.64 -14.67 -24.37
N ASP A 100 -17.97 -15.30 -25.34
CA ASP A 100 -17.70 -16.76 -25.39
C ASP A 100 -16.22 -17.11 -25.10
N ASP A 101 -15.41 -16.12 -24.74
CA ASP A 101 -14.00 -16.31 -24.43
C ASP A 101 -13.80 -17.18 -23.18
N ARG A 102 -12.82 -18.06 -23.24
CA ARG A 102 -12.48 -18.96 -22.13
C ARG A 102 -11.00 -19.29 -22.13
N GLY A 103 -10.46 -19.55 -20.96
CA GLY A 103 -9.06 -19.93 -20.87
C GLY A 103 -8.54 -20.11 -19.45
N PHE A 104 -7.35 -20.67 -19.38
CA PHE A 104 -6.55 -20.63 -18.16
C PHE A 104 -5.78 -19.33 -18.09
N ASP A 105 -5.69 -18.78 -16.90
CA ASP A 105 -4.96 -17.56 -16.65
C ASP A 105 -4.14 -17.62 -15.37
N MET A 106 -2.92 -17.08 -15.45
CA MET A 106 -2.14 -16.72 -14.29
C MET A 106 -2.19 -15.20 -14.14
N GLU A 107 -3.12 -14.72 -13.31
CA GLU A 107 -3.36 -13.30 -13.16
C GLU A 107 -2.12 -12.61 -12.60
N ARG A 108 -1.49 -13.23 -11.59
CA ARG A 108 -0.39 -12.60 -10.86
C ARG A 108 0.40 -13.59 -10.00
N SER A 109 1.68 -13.29 -9.82
CA SER A 109 2.52 -13.95 -8.81
C SER A 109 3.28 -12.91 -8.00
N TYR A 110 3.36 -13.10 -6.68
CA TYR A 110 4.23 -12.34 -5.80
C TYR A 110 5.38 -13.23 -5.34
N LEU A 111 6.60 -12.77 -5.57
CA LEU A 111 7.82 -13.40 -5.09
C LEU A 111 8.61 -12.39 -4.27
N GLY A 112 8.99 -12.75 -3.06
CA GLY A 112 9.70 -11.80 -2.22
C GLY A 112 10.22 -12.39 -0.92
N TYR A 113 10.81 -11.52 -0.15
CA TYR A 113 11.35 -11.84 1.15
C TYR A 113 11.17 -10.67 2.12
N GLN A 114 10.85 -10.99 3.34
CA GLN A 114 10.87 -10.04 4.44
C GLN A 114 11.84 -10.53 5.49
N TYR A 115 12.68 -9.65 5.99
CA TYR A 115 13.66 -9.95 7.02
C TYR A 115 13.52 -8.98 8.18
N ASP A 116 13.39 -9.51 9.38
CA ASP A 116 13.40 -8.77 10.63
C ASP A 116 14.84 -8.70 11.14
N LEU A 117 15.38 -7.50 11.18
CA LEU A 117 16.74 -7.20 11.62
C LEU A 117 16.86 -7.10 13.15
N GLY A 118 15.75 -7.25 13.86
CA GLY A 118 15.69 -7.02 15.30
C GLY A 118 15.47 -5.54 15.66
N LYS A 119 15.22 -5.28 16.95
CA LYS A 119 15.00 -3.91 17.48
C LYS A 119 13.92 -3.14 16.74
N GLY A 120 12.88 -3.83 16.22
CA GLY A 120 11.78 -3.22 15.46
C GLY A 120 12.11 -2.85 14.02
N LEU A 121 13.33 -3.09 13.55
CA LEU A 121 13.77 -2.80 12.18
C LEU A 121 13.53 -4.01 11.27
N SER A 122 12.89 -3.80 10.13
CA SER A 122 12.67 -4.83 9.12
C SER A 122 12.86 -4.29 7.70
N VAL A 123 13.21 -5.20 6.79
CA VAL A 123 13.32 -4.91 5.35
C VAL A 123 12.42 -5.87 4.58
N LYS A 124 11.86 -5.39 3.46
CA LYS A 124 10.98 -6.20 2.62
C LYS A 124 11.22 -5.90 1.15
N GLY A 125 11.45 -6.96 0.37
CA GLY A 125 11.49 -6.92 -1.09
C GLY A 125 10.41 -7.83 -1.68
N VAL A 126 9.60 -7.34 -2.61
CA VAL A 126 8.56 -8.13 -3.30
C VAL A 126 8.52 -7.73 -4.76
N MET A 127 8.58 -8.72 -5.63
CA MET A 127 8.27 -8.59 -7.05
C MET A 127 6.81 -8.95 -7.31
N ASP A 128 6.17 -8.19 -8.17
CA ASP A 128 4.84 -8.42 -8.71
C ASP A 128 4.97 -8.82 -10.17
N ILE A 129 4.71 -10.09 -10.49
CA ILE A 129 4.80 -10.66 -11.83
C ILE A 129 3.37 -10.80 -12.36
N GLY A 130 3.05 -10.05 -13.38
CA GLY A 130 1.72 -9.99 -13.96
C GLY A 130 1.71 -9.93 -15.47
N LYS A 131 0.53 -9.85 -16.06
CA LYS A 131 0.35 -9.64 -17.50
C LYS A 131 0.88 -8.26 -17.90
N SER A 132 1.49 -8.19 -19.08
CA SER A 132 1.71 -6.92 -19.78
C SER A 132 0.49 -6.61 -20.64
N SER A 133 0.03 -5.36 -20.62
CA SER A 133 -1.03 -4.90 -21.51
C SER A 133 -0.59 -4.76 -22.98
N ASN A 134 0.72 -4.73 -23.22
CA ASN A 134 1.29 -4.46 -24.53
C ASN A 134 1.86 -5.69 -25.22
N VAL A 135 1.62 -6.90 -24.69
CA VAL A 135 2.22 -8.15 -25.19
C VAL A 135 1.11 -9.14 -25.49
N THR A 136 1.11 -9.66 -26.71
CA THR A 136 0.14 -10.64 -27.21
C THR A 136 0.55 -12.07 -26.89
N ASP A 137 1.77 -12.30 -26.46
CA ASP A 137 2.29 -13.62 -26.11
C ASP A 137 2.23 -13.91 -24.60
N MET A 138 2.73 -15.07 -24.18
CA MET A 138 2.75 -15.52 -22.78
C MET A 138 3.78 -14.78 -21.90
N GLN A 139 4.33 -13.65 -22.34
CA GLN A 139 5.31 -12.90 -21.56
C GLN A 139 4.67 -12.33 -20.27
N ARG A 140 5.44 -12.37 -19.21
CA ARG A 140 5.10 -11.79 -17.92
C ARG A 140 6.10 -10.71 -17.56
N ILE A 141 5.61 -9.58 -17.06
CA ILE A 141 6.46 -8.47 -16.62
C ILE A 141 6.55 -8.51 -15.11
N ALA A 142 7.78 -8.44 -14.60
CA ALA A 142 8.06 -8.31 -13.18
C ALA A 142 8.28 -6.83 -12.82
N TYR A 143 7.50 -6.34 -11.87
CA TYR A 143 7.67 -5.04 -11.25
C TYR A 143 8.16 -5.20 -9.82
N ILE A 144 9.00 -4.31 -9.35
CA ILE A 144 9.28 -4.21 -7.92
C ILE A 144 8.06 -3.58 -7.26
N LYS A 145 7.33 -4.37 -6.46
CA LYS A 145 6.16 -3.87 -5.73
C LYS A 145 6.50 -3.27 -4.39
N ASN A 146 7.45 -3.88 -3.69
CA ASN A 146 7.97 -3.34 -2.44
C ASN A 146 9.50 -3.48 -2.43
N ALA A 147 10.17 -2.42 -2.03
CA ALA A 147 11.58 -2.37 -1.67
C ALA A 147 11.68 -1.35 -0.55
N MET A 148 11.49 -1.79 0.69
CA MET A 148 11.25 -0.89 1.80
C MET A 148 11.97 -1.31 3.07
N ILE A 149 12.23 -0.32 3.90
CA ILE A 149 12.62 -0.46 5.29
C ILE A 149 11.48 0.03 6.18
N SER A 150 11.21 -0.69 7.27
CA SER A 150 10.25 -0.27 8.30
C SER A 150 10.90 -0.33 9.66
N TRP A 151 10.58 0.63 10.49
CA TRP A 151 11.01 0.69 11.88
C TRP A 151 9.80 0.89 12.79
N LYS A 152 9.67 -0.01 13.77
CA LYS A 152 8.62 0.03 14.78
C LYS A 152 9.24 0.31 16.14
N SER A 153 8.80 1.36 16.82
CA SER A 153 9.22 1.72 18.17
C SER A 153 8.04 2.27 18.96
N GLY A 154 7.71 1.59 20.06
CA GLY A 154 6.51 1.90 20.82
C GLY A 154 5.26 1.87 19.93
N ASP A 155 4.52 2.96 19.92
CA ASP A 155 3.29 3.13 19.17
C ASP A 155 3.50 3.59 17.72
N TRP A 156 4.74 3.88 17.31
CA TRP A 156 5.06 4.37 15.99
C TRP A 156 5.58 3.27 15.07
N THR A 157 5.14 3.32 13.82
CA THR A 157 5.74 2.59 12.71
C THR A 157 6.07 3.58 11.60
N LEU A 158 7.35 3.65 11.23
CA LEU A 158 7.83 4.47 10.13
C LEU A 158 8.29 3.56 9.00
N SER A 159 7.99 3.92 7.76
CA SER A 159 8.41 3.16 6.59
C SER A 159 8.92 4.09 5.50
N GLY A 160 9.89 3.61 4.72
CA GLY A 160 10.46 4.36 3.60
C GLY A 160 10.90 3.42 2.48
N GLY A 161 10.96 3.95 1.25
CA GLY A 161 11.23 3.23 0.03
C GLY A 161 9.97 2.98 -0.79
N LEU A 162 9.91 1.90 -1.54
CA LEU A 162 8.73 1.49 -2.29
C LEU A 162 7.76 0.77 -1.33
N ILE A 163 6.84 1.55 -0.74
CA ILE A 163 5.99 1.16 0.38
C ILE A 163 4.55 0.86 -0.06
N PRO A 164 3.78 0.04 0.68
CA PRO A 164 2.34 -0.04 0.50
C PRO A 164 1.67 1.30 0.77
N THR A 165 0.70 1.67 -0.05
CA THR A 165 -0.11 2.87 0.20
C THR A 165 -1.13 2.63 1.32
N THR A 166 -1.50 3.69 2.01
CA THR A 166 -2.40 3.60 3.16
C THR A 166 -3.88 3.61 2.76
N ILE A 167 -4.21 3.99 1.52
CA ILE A 167 -5.58 3.99 1.03
C ILE A 167 -6.14 2.58 0.83
N CYS A 168 -5.43 1.70 0.11
CA CYS A 168 -5.96 0.39 -0.32
C CYS A 168 -5.78 -0.73 0.71
N GLY A 169 -4.64 -0.73 1.42
CA GLY A 169 -4.12 -1.94 2.08
C GLY A 169 -5.02 -2.53 3.16
N MET A 170 -5.67 -1.70 3.96
CA MET A 170 -6.48 -2.16 5.10
C MET A 170 -7.83 -2.72 4.64
N VAL A 171 -8.50 -2.04 3.73
CA VAL A 171 -9.81 -2.43 3.18
C VAL A 171 -9.65 -3.71 2.35
N GLU A 172 -8.63 -3.81 1.50
CA GLU A 172 -8.34 -5.02 0.72
C GLU A 172 -8.02 -6.22 1.64
N LYS A 173 -7.32 -5.99 2.76
CA LYS A 173 -7.07 -7.03 3.76
C LYS A 173 -8.34 -7.49 4.48
N HIS A 174 -9.29 -6.58 4.72
CA HIS A 174 -10.59 -6.94 5.30
C HIS A 174 -11.42 -7.77 4.31
N TRP A 175 -11.45 -7.40 3.03
CA TRP A 175 -12.05 -8.19 1.96
C TRP A 175 -11.48 -9.61 1.91
N GLY A 176 -10.15 -9.78 1.93
CA GLY A 176 -9.48 -11.07 2.10
C GLY A 176 -9.45 -11.99 0.88
N TYR A 177 -10.12 -11.66 -0.20
CA TYR A 177 -10.24 -12.45 -1.43
C TYR A 177 -9.52 -11.78 -2.62
N ARG A 178 -8.37 -11.14 -2.34
CA ARG A 178 -7.54 -10.44 -3.34
C ARG A 178 -7.21 -11.32 -4.56
N TYR A 179 -7.03 -12.62 -4.36
CA TYR A 179 -6.72 -13.58 -5.42
C TYR A 179 -7.92 -13.89 -6.33
N ILE A 180 -9.15 -13.58 -5.89
CA ILE A 180 -10.37 -13.65 -6.69
C ILE A 180 -10.58 -12.31 -7.38
N TYR A 181 -10.64 -11.22 -6.60
CA TYR A 181 -10.90 -9.88 -7.11
C TYR A 181 -10.24 -8.82 -6.23
N MET A 182 -9.64 -7.80 -6.87
CA MET A 182 -8.99 -6.69 -6.15
C MET A 182 -9.96 -5.93 -5.26
N GLY A 183 -9.45 -5.25 -4.24
CA GLY A 183 -10.21 -4.26 -3.49
C GLY A 183 -10.73 -3.15 -4.41
N PHE A 184 -11.87 -2.55 -4.08
CA PHE A 184 -12.55 -1.55 -4.91
C PHE A 184 -11.61 -0.41 -5.32
N GLN A 185 -10.99 0.23 -4.35
CA GLN A 185 -10.09 1.37 -4.59
C GLN A 185 -8.95 1.06 -5.56
N HIS A 186 -8.38 -0.15 -5.45
CA HIS A 186 -7.30 -0.60 -6.32
C HIS A 186 -7.84 -1.01 -7.70
N HIS A 187 -9.01 -1.66 -7.76
CA HIS A 187 -9.59 -2.12 -9.01
C HIS A 187 -10.03 -0.97 -9.91
N TYR A 188 -10.69 0.03 -9.33
CA TYR A 188 -11.26 1.17 -10.07
C TYR A 188 -10.35 2.41 -10.08
N GLY A 189 -9.09 2.28 -9.64
CA GLY A 189 -8.07 3.32 -9.82
C GLY A 189 -8.15 4.49 -8.85
N PHE A 190 -8.85 4.36 -7.71
CA PHE A 190 -8.86 5.36 -6.64
C PHE A 190 -7.51 5.47 -5.93
N GLY A 191 -6.65 4.46 -6.03
CA GLY A 191 -5.31 4.50 -5.51
C GLY A 191 -4.45 3.32 -5.97
N SER A 192 -3.15 3.51 -5.98
CA SER A 192 -2.17 2.44 -6.18
C SER A 192 -1.96 1.66 -4.89
N SER A 193 -1.66 0.36 -4.99
CA SER A 193 -1.41 -0.49 -3.82
C SER A 193 -0.01 -0.32 -3.21
N ALA A 194 0.93 0.32 -3.93
CA ALA A 194 2.27 0.66 -3.47
C ALA A 194 2.82 1.84 -4.25
N ASP A 195 3.72 2.60 -3.64
CA ASP A 195 4.37 3.74 -4.28
C ASP A 195 5.69 4.07 -3.58
N LEU A 196 6.55 4.88 -4.22
CA LEU A 196 7.84 5.30 -3.68
C LEU A 196 7.67 6.53 -2.77
N GLY A 197 8.12 6.42 -1.52
CA GLY A 197 8.05 7.53 -0.57
C GLY A 197 8.18 7.08 0.88
N VAL A 198 7.47 7.75 1.77
CA VAL A 198 7.53 7.53 3.23
C VAL A 198 6.14 7.50 3.84
N SER A 199 5.99 6.76 4.92
CA SER A 199 4.76 6.74 5.72
C SER A 199 5.07 6.64 7.21
N ALA A 200 4.15 7.15 8.00
CA ALA A 200 4.14 7.03 9.45
C ALA A 200 2.77 6.54 9.91
N THR A 201 2.75 5.60 10.85
CA THR A 201 1.54 5.16 11.54
C THR A 201 1.75 5.31 13.03
N TRP A 202 0.81 5.92 13.70
CA TRP A 202 0.76 6.06 15.16
C TRP A 202 -0.43 5.29 15.73
N LYS A 203 -0.17 4.39 16.66
CA LYS A 203 -1.20 3.67 17.41
C LYS A 203 -1.48 4.42 18.70
N GLY A 204 -2.43 5.37 18.65
CA GLY A 204 -2.75 6.25 19.78
C GLY A 204 -3.39 5.52 20.96
N ALA A 205 -4.16 4.47 20.68
CA ALA A 205 -4.74 3.57 21.67
C ALA A 205 -5.05 2.22 21.01
N ASP A 206 -5.52 1.24 21.80
CA ASP A 206 -5.87 -0.09 21.26
C ASP A 206 -7.02 -0.03 20.23
N TRP A 207 -7.84 1.00 20.28
CA TRP A 207 -9.00 1.18 19.43
C TRP A 207 -8.84 2.24 18.34
N VAL A 208 -7.71 3.01 18.30
CA VAL A 208 -7.48 4.06 17.31
C VAL A 208 -6.04 4.08 16.82
N SER A 209 -5.87 4.21 15.50
CA SER A 209 -4.59 4.52 14.88
C SER A 209 -4.75 5.58 13.79
N LEU A 210 -3.72 6.41 13.64
CA LEU A 210 -3.61 7.43 12.60
C LEU A 210 -2.46 7.07 11.69
N ASP A 211 -2.60 7.33 10.40
CA ASP A 211 -1.50 7.14 9.44
C ASP A 211 -1.39 8.33 8.49
N GLY A 212 -0.17 8.62 8.08
CA GLY A 212 0.16 9.61 7.07
C GLY A 212 1.13 9.03 6.06
N ILE A 213 1.01 9.47 4.80
CA ILE A 213 1.87 9.02 3.70
C ILE A 213 2.22 10.20 2.79
N VAL A 214 3.46 10.22 2.30
CA VAL A 214 3.93 11.11 1.24
C VAL A 214 4.67 10.25 0.23
N VAL A 215 4.16 10.19 -1.00
CA VAL A 215 4.70 9.35 -2.08
C VAL A 215 4.61 10.09 -3.43
N ASN A 216 5.23 9.53 -4.46
CA ASN A 216 5.24 10.13 -5.79
C ASN A 216 3.84 10.31 -6.40
N GLY A 217 2.90 9.37 -6.20
CA GLY A 217 1.51 9.49 -6.68
C GLY A 217 1.18 8.69 -7.93
N GLU A 218 2.14 8.28 -8.74
CA GLU A 218 1.91 7.49 -9.97
C GLU A 218 1.77 5.98 -9.71
N GLY A 219 2.22 5.51 -8.54
CA GLY A 219 2.23 4.11 -8.18
C GLY A 219 3.47 3.36 -8.69
N TYR A 220 3.74 2.19 -8.09
CA TYR A 220 4.97 1.41 -8.26
C TYR A 220 5.27 0.91 -9.70
N LYS A 221 4.32 1.01 -10.63
CA LYS A 221 4.51 0.59 -12.02
C LYS A 221 4.95 1.71 -12.95
N LYS A 222 4.97 2.92 -12.47
CA LYS A 222 5.30 4.12 -13.26
C LYS A 222 6.47 4.85 -12.61
N ILE A 223 7.24 5.54 -13.41
CA ILE A 223 8.23 6.52 -12.94
C ILE A 223 7.50 7.84 -12.66
N GLN A 224 8.03 8.62 -11.74
CA GLN A 224 7.52 9.96 -11.47
C GLN A 224 7.59 10.82 -12.72
N ASN A 225 6.50 11.49 -13.04
CA ASN A 225 6.35 12.35 -14.20
C ASN A 225 5.96 13.76 -13.76
N GLY A 226 6.96 14.52 -13.34
CA GLY A 226 6.79 15.84 -12.76
C GLY A 226 7.36 15.92 -11.35
N ASP A 227 6.99 16.93 -10.61
CA ASP A 227 7.41 17.24 -9.25
C ASP A 227 6.25 17.18 -8.21
N GLY A 228 5.05 16.77 -8.65
CA GLY A 228 3.90 16.55 -7.79
C GLY A 228 4.07 15.36 -6.86
N LEU A 229 3.53 15.47 -5.66
CA LEU A 229 3.51 14.40 -4.66
C LEU A 229 2.08 14.10 -4.24
N LEU A 230 1.86 12.86 -3.80
CA LEU A 230 0.64 12.45 -3.15
C LEU A 230 0.82 12.52 -1.64
N TYR A 231 -0.06 13.25 -0.97
CA TYR A 231 -0.19 13.32 0.47
C TYR A 231 -1.47 12.61 0.89
N GLY A 232 -1.41 11.75 1.88
CA GLY A 232 -2.57 11.04 2.39
C GLY A 232 -2.59 10.97 3.91
N LEU A 233 -3.78 11.06 4.48
CA LEU A 233 -4.04 10.90 5.91
C LEU A 233 -5.14 9.87 6.12
N GLY A 234 -4.97 8.99 7.08
CA GLY A 234 -5.93 7.97 7.44
C GLY A 234 -6.17 7.88 8.94
N ALA A 235 -7.40 7.59 9.31
CA ALA A 235 -7.78 7.27 10.69
C ALA A 235 -8.51 5.93 10.71
N THR A 236 -8.09 5.05 11.59
CA THR A 236 -8.67 3.71 11.76
C THR A 236 -9.14 3.52 13.18
N PHE A 237 -10.35 3.01 13.33
CA PHE A 237 -11.00 2.77 14.62
C PHE A 237 -11.41 1.31 14.72
N THR A 238 -11.09 0.69 15.86
CA THR A 238 -11.46 -0.69 16.22
C THR A 238 -12.07 -0.71 17.64
N PRO A 239 -13.23 -0.04 17.85
CA PRO A 239 -13.77 0.24 19.19
C PRO A 239 -14.23 -1.02 19.93
N VAL A 240 -14.62 -2.05 19.19
CA VAL A 240 -15.04 -3.35 19.73
C VAL A 240 -14.47 -4.48 18.87
N GLY A 241 -14.37 -5.68 19.43
CA GLY A 241 -13.83 -6.84 18.73
C GLY A 241 -14.54 -7.11 17.40
N GLY A 242 -13.76 -7.23 16.33
CA GLY A 242 -14.23 -7.48 14.97
C GLY A 242 -14.71 -6.25 14.19
N LEU A 243 -15.09 -5.14 14.82
CA LEU A 243 -15.49 -3.92 14.14
C LEU A 243 -14.27 -3.12 13.69
N LEU A 244 -14.24 -2.74 12.43
CA LEU A 244 -13.21 -1.91 11.81
C LEU A 244 -13.88 -0.75 11.06
N MET A 245 -13.48 0.47 11.37
CA MET A 245 -13.89 1.68 10.64
C MET A 245 -12.64 2.40 10.16
N ARG A 246 -12.69 2.98 8.97
CA ARG A 246 -11.57 3.75 8.42
C ARG A 246 -12.08 4.96 7.66
N LEU A 247 -11.40 6.09 7.87
CA LEU A 247 -11.51 7.30 7.06
C LEU A 247 -10.17 7.58 6.40
N TYR A 248 -10.19 8.06 5.18
CA TYR A 248 -9.00 8.46 4.45
C TYR A 248 -9.29 9.71 3.62
N ALA A 249 -8.32 10.61 3.56
CA ALA A 249 -8.30 11.74 2.65
C ALA A 249 -6.90 11.87 2.05
N GLY A 250 -6.82 12.20 0.75
CA GLY A 250 -5.56 12.40 0.05
C GLY A 250 -5.66 13.46 -1.03
N ILE A 251 -4.53 14.08 -1.34
CA ILE A 251 -4.34 15.00 -2.46
C ILE A 251 -3.14 14.52 -3.26
N ASN A 252 -3.31 14.40 -4.57
CA ASN A 252 -2.24 14.07 -5.53
C ASN A 252 -2.04 15.29 -6.43
N GLU A 253 -0.94 16.00 -6.19
CA GLU A 253 -0.58 17.22 -6.93
C GLU A 253 -0.35 16.91 -8.41
N GLN A 254 -0.90 17.75 -9.27
CA GLN A 254 -0.75 17.67 -10.72
C GLN A 254 -0.01 18.93 -11.21
N ASN A 255 1.23 18.75 -11.68
CA ASN A 255 2.08 19.89 -12.06
C ASN A 255 2.13 20.17 -13.57
N LYS A 256 1.18 19.61 -14.33
CA LYS A 256 1.02 19.91 -15.76
C LYS A 256 0.06 21.07 -15.92
N GLU A 257 0.40 21.99 -16.83
CA GLU A 257 -0.46 23.10 -17.15
C GLU A 257 -1.87 22.63 -17.57
N GLY A 258 -2.89 23.26 -17.01
CA GLY A 258 -4.30 22.90 -17.24
C GLY A 258 -4.80 21.70 -16.44
N GLN A 259 -3.97 21.07 -15.61
CA GLN A 259 -4.43 20.01 -14.70
C GLN A 259 -4.76 20.56 -13.31
N LYS A 260 -5.70 19.92 -12.64
CA LYS A 260 -6.10 20.17 -11.25
C LYS A 260 -5.63 19.02 -10.36
N ASP A 261 -5.31 19.34 -9.13
CA ASP A 261 -4.97 18.32 -8.11
C ASP A 261 -6.11 17.35 -7.91
N VAL A 262 -5.77 16.07 -7.85
CA VAL A 262 -6.75 15.00 -7.65
C VAL A 262 -6.96 14.81 -6.15
N MET A 263 -8.20 15.00 -5.70
CA MET A 263 -8.61 14.77 -4.32
C MET A 263 -9.22 13.38 -4.18
N ASN A 264 -8.93 12.69 -3.09
CA ASN A 264 -9.43 11.35 -2.85
C ASN A 264 -9.93 11.22 -1.41
N TYR A 265 -11.17 10.75 -1.23
CA TYR A 265 -11.80 10.54 0.06
C TYR A 265 -12.36 9.14 0.12
N SER A 266 -12.24 8.50 1.27
CA SER A 266 -12.77 7.15 1.47
C SER A 266 -13.27 6.98 2.89
N ALA A 267 -14.42 6.31 3.01
CA ALA A 267 -14.97 5.83 4.27
C ALA A 267 -15.24 4.33 4.17
N PHE A 268 -14.84 3.58 5.16
CA PHE A 268 -15.06 2.14 5.25
C PHE A 268 -15.59 1.77 6.63
N ILE A 269 -16.52 0.81 6.66
CA ILE A 269 -16.95 0.11 7.85
C ILE A 269 -17.01 -1.39 7.57
N GLY A 270 -16.48 -2.20 8.47
CA GLY A 270 -16.49 -3.64 8.33
C GLY A 270 -16.55 -4.34 9.68
N TYR A 271 -17.17 -5.51 9.68
CA TYR A 271 -17.20 -6.40 10.85
C TYR A 271 -16.69 -7.78 10.44
N LYS A 272 -15.82 -8.36 11.27
CA LYS A 272 -15.26 -9.70 11.08
C LYS A 272 -15.44 -10.53 12.34
N GLY A 273 -16.48 -11.36 12.33
CA GLY A 273 -16.74 -12.31 13.39
C GLY A 273 -16.22 -13.72 13.08
N ASP A 274 -16.56 -14.66 13.97
CA ASP A 274 -16.13 -16.05 13.84
C ASP A 274 -16.80 -16.77 12.67
N LYS A 275 -18.07 -16.46 12.39
CA LYS A 275 -18.89 -17.14 11.37
C LYS A 275 -19.02 -16.33 10.08
N PHE A 276 -19.03 -15.01 10.16
CA PHE A 276 -19.25 -14.15 9.00
C PHE A 276 -18.37 -12.90 9.04
N SER A 277 -18.20 -12.29 7.88
CA SER A 277 -17.58 -10.98 7.72
C SER A 277 -18.44 -10.16 6.76
N VAL A 278 -18.58 -8.88 7.03
CA VAL A 278 -19.24 -7.91 6.14
C VAL A 278 -18.39 -6.65 6.05
N GLY A 279 -18.46 -5.96 4.92
CA GLY A 279 -17.77 -4.68 4.73
C GLY A 279 -18.52 -3.82 3.74
N ALA A 280 -18.45 -2.51 3.95
CA ALA A 280 -18.97 -1.50 3.04
C ALA A 280 -17.98 -0.35 2.96
N GLU A 281 -17.75 0.15 1.75
CA GLU A 281 -16.90 1.32 1.50
C GLU A 281 -17.59 2.29 0.56
N TYR A 282 -17.33 3.58 0.79
CA TYR A 282 -17.72 4.68 -0.08
C TYR A 282 -16.48 5.49 -0.43
N ASN A 283 -16.28 5.74 -1.71
CA ASN A 283 -15.10 6.40 -2.25
C ASN A 283 -15.51 7.57 -3.14
N VAL A 284 -14.80 8.68 -3.05
CA VAL A 284 -14.95 9.86 -3.91
C VAL A 284 -13.59 10.24 -4.45
N MET A 285 -13.52 10.54 -5.73
CA MET A 285 -12.34 11.12 -6.37
C MET A 285 -12.78 12.34 -7.16
N GLU A 286 -12.22 13.50 -6.82
CA GLU A 286 -12.45 14.75 -7.51
C GLU A 286 -11.29 15.05 -8.48
N ASN A 287 -11.58 15.72 -9.57
CA ASN A 287 -10.63 16.06 -10.64
C ASN A 287 -9.88 14.85 -11.19
N THR A 288 -10.57 13.74 -11.36
CA THR A 288 -9.99 12.46 -11.81
C THR A 288 -9.11 12.67 -13.05
N LYS A 289 -7.89 12.09 -13.03
CA LYS A 289 -6.85 12.29 -14.06
C LYS A 289 -6.39 13.74 -14.23
N GLY A 290 -6.59 14.58 -13.24
CA GLY A 290 -6.26 16.02 -13.30
C GLY A 290 -7.21 16.85 -14.14
N LYS A 291 -8.35 16.30 -14.57
CA LYS A 291 -9.38 17.03 -15.34
C LYS A 291 -10.32 17.73 -14.36
N GLU A 292 -10.42 19.06 -14.47
CA GLU A 292 -11.29 19.89 -13.64
C GLU A 292 -12.73 19.40 -13.69
N ASP A 293 -13.37 19.31 -12.52
CA ASP A 293 -14.75 18.89 -12.32
C ASP A 293 -15.11 17.46 -12.80
N LEU A 294 -14.13 16.66 -13.20
CA LEU A 294 -14.37 15.25 -13.48
C LEU A 294 -14.32 14.44 -12.17
N ASN A 295 -15.48 14.10 -11.63
CA ASN A 295 -15.61 13.46 -10.35
C ASN A 295 -16.13 12.02 -10.47
N GLN A 296 -15.58 11.12 -9.67
CA GLN A 296 -16.02 9.73 -9.57
C GLN A 296 -16.46 9.40 -8.16
N THR A 297 -17.51 8.61 -8.04
CA THR A 297 -17.97 8.02 -6.80
C THR A 297 -18.03 6.50 -6.92
N GLY A 298 -17.77 5.83 -5.83
CA GLY A 298 -17.80 4.38 -5.81
C GLY A 298 -18.26 3.78 -4.50
N VAL A 299 -19.06 2.74 -4.62
CA VAL A 299 -19.57 1.96 -3.48
C VAL A 299 -19.15 0.51 -3.66
N SER A 300 -18.71 -0.13 -2.59
CA SER A 300 -18.55 -1.58 -2.55
C SER A 300 -19.15 -2.12 -1.26
N VAL A 301 -19.97 -3.17 -1.39
CA VAL A 301 -20.55 -3.90 -0.26
C VAL A 301 -20.29 -5.38 -0.45
N TYR A 302 -19.81 -6.04 0.60
CA TYR A 302 -19.54 -7.47 0.51
C TYR A 302 -19.83 -8.20 1.81
N GLY A 303 -20.06 -9.49 1.67
CA GLY A 303 -20.23 -10.39 2.80
C GLY A 303 -19.62 -11.76 2.56
N THR A 304 -19.19 -12.41 3.63
CA THR A 304 -18.69 -13.79 3.62
C THR A 304 -19.33 -14.56 4.76
N LEU A 305 -19.61 -15.83 4.55
CA LEU A 305 -20.18 -16.72 5.56
C LEU A 305 -19.43 -18.05 5.56
N LYS A 306 -18.92 -18.46 6.71
CA LYS A 306 -18.34 -19.79 6.88
C LYS A 306 -19.44 -20.85 6.88
N THR A 307 -19.37 -21.76 5.93
CA THR A 307 -20.32 -22.88 5.76
C THR A 307 -19.77 -24.17 6.34
N GLY A 308 -18.47 -24.20 6.65
CA GLY A 308 -17.78 -25.34 7.25
C GLY A 308 -16.39 -24.97 7.78
N LYS A 309 -15.65 -25.96 8.23
CA LYS A 309 -14.28 -25.77 8.75
C LYS A 309 -13.34 -25.18 7.70
N ASN A 310 -13.49 -25.59 6.44
CA ASN A 310 -12.61 -25.22 5.34
C ASN A 310 -13.36 -24.56 4.19
N SER A 311 -14.66 -24.24 4.35
CA SER A 311 -15.52 -23.69 3.30
C SER A 311 -16.18 -22.39 3.73
N GLU A 312 -16.30 -21.47 2.80
CA GLU A 312 -16.91 -20.16 2.95
C GLU A 312 -17.68 -19.83 1.65
N VAL A 313 -18.80 -19.13 1.77
CA VAL A 313 -19.47 -18.48 0.63
C VAL A 313 -19.29 -16.99 0.73
N PHE A 314 -19.32 -16.31 -0.40
CA PHE A 314 -19.16 -14.85 -0.43
C PHE A 314 -20.00 -14.23 -1.53
N ALA A 315 -20.36 -12.98 -1.32
CA ALA A 315 -20.98 -12.11 -2.30
C ALA A 315 -20.37 -10.71 -2.21
N ARG A 316 -20.31 -10.00 -3.35
CA ARG A 316 -19.86 -8.62 -3.42
C ARG A 316 -20.60 -7.89 -4.53
N PHE A 317 -20.96 -6.64 -4.22
CA PHE A 317 -21.52 -5.70 -5.17
C PHE A 317 -20.66 -4.45 -5.19
N ASP A 318 -20.27 -4.00 -6.38
CA ASP A 318 -19.57 -2.75 -6.64
C ASP A 318 -20.42 -1.87 -7.54
N ASP A 319 -20.39 -0.56 -7.30
CA ASP A 319 -20.96 0.44 -8.19
C ASP A 319 -19.99 1.61 -8.37
N LEU A 320 -19.68 1.94 -9.62
CA LEU A 320 -18.85 3.05 -10.02
C LEU A 320 -19.67 4.02 -10.86
N SER A 321 -19.64 5.30 -10.53
CA SER A 321 -20.31 6.37 -11.26
C SER A 321 -19.42 7.59 -11.42
N SER A 322 -19.57 8.31 -12.52
CA SER A 322 -18.95 9.62 -12.73
C SER A 322 -20.01 10.66 -13.09
N ASN A 323 -19.65 11.94 -12.97
CA ASN A 323 -20.53 13.07 -13.32
C ASN A 323 -20.41 13.51 -14.77
N ASP A 324 -19.50 12.95 -15.56
CA ASP A 324 -19.19 13.36 -16.93
C ASP A 324 -19.36 12.21 -17.95
N GLY A 325 -20.29 11.28 -17.65
CA GLY A 325 -20.60 10.22 -18.60
C GLY A 325 -19.38 9.42 -19.06
N TRP A 326 -18.54 8.99 -18.14
CA TRP A 326 -17.42 8.07 -18.44
C TRP A 326 -17.88 6.79 -19.14
N ASN A 327 -19.15 6.71 -19.40
CA ASN A 327 -19.78 5.81 -20.34
C ASN A 327 -19.15 5.87 -21.74
N GLU A 328 -18.63 7.04 -22.14
CA GLU A 328 -18.01 7.24 -23.45
C GLU A 328 -16.48 7.13 -23.44
N VAL A 329 -15.84 7.20 -22.28
CA VAL A 329 -14.38 7.11 -22.19
C VAL A 329 -13.94 5.67 -22.15
N LYS A 330 -13.65 5.10 -23.32
CA LYS A 330 -12.88 3.86 -23.44
C LYS A 330 -11.49 4.15 -22.90
N ASN A 331 -11.19 3.72 -21.68
CA ASN A 331 -9.80 3.67 -21.28
C ASN A 331 -9.13 2.45 -21.92
N ASP A 332 -7.81 2.49 -22.07
CA ASP A 332 -6.98 1.44 -22.69
C ASP A 332 -7.14 0.05 -22.05
N TYR A 333 -7.88 -0.06 -20.94
CA TYR A 333 -8.07 -1.29 -20.15
C TYR A 333 -9.53 -1.66 -19.90
N GLY A 334 -10.51 -0.86 -20.33
CA GLY A 334 -11.95 -1.10 -20.07
C GLY A 334 -12.34 -1.12 -18.59
N LYS A 335 -11.48 -0.63 -17.68
CA LYS A 335 -11.62 -0.82 -16.25
C LYS A 335 -12.26 0.32 -15.48
N TYR A 336 -12.46 1.47 -16.11
CA TYR A 336 -12.88 2.69 -15.41
C TYR A 336 -14.11 3.35 -16.03
N VAL A 337 -14.87 2.58 -16.78
CA VAL A 337 -16.21 3.02 -17.23
C VAL A 337 -17.18 2.88 -16.08
N ASP A 338 -18.18 3.75 -16.05
CA ASP A 338 -19.28 3.66 -15.11
C ASP A 338 -19.99 2.32 -15.26
N GLN A 339 -20.04 1.58 -14.18
CA GLN A 339 -20.55 0.21 -14.18
C GLN A 339 -20.93 -0.25 -12.79
N SER A 340 -21.82 -1.22 -12.74
CA SER A 340 -22.02 -2.04 -11.53
C SER A 340 -21.44 -3.44 -11.74
N MET A 341 -21.03 -4.10 -10.68
CA MET A 341 -20.54 -5.47 -10.70
C MET A 341 -21.15 -6.27 -9.54
N LEU A 342 -21.69 -7.43 -9.87
CA LEU A 342 -22.14 -8.40 -8.87
C LEU A 342 -21.26 -9.65 -8.96
N MET A 343 -20.80 -10.12 -7.81
CA MET A 343 -20.04 -11.36 -7.70
C MET A 343 -20.60 -12.24 -6.59
N VAL A 344 -20.74 -13.54 -6.87
CA VAL A 344 -21.08 -14.55 -5.87
C VAL A 344 -20.16 -15.75 -6.04
N GLY A 345 -19.85 -16.44 -4.95
CA GLY A 345 -18.99 -17.63 -5.04
C GLY A 345 -18.82 -18.36 -3.73
N ALA A 346 -18.05 -19.42 -3.81
CA ALA A 346 -17.65 -20.20 -2.66
C ALA A 346 -16.14 -20.45 -2.69
N GLN A 347 -15.51 -20.61 -1.53
CA GLN A 347 -14.10 -20.91 -1.36
C GLN A 347 -13.92 -22.16 -0.53
N TRP A 348 -12.99 -23.01 -0.94
CA TRP A 348 -12.49 -24.14 -0.18
C TRP A 348 -11.00 -24.00 0.08
N LYS A 349 -10.60 -24.25 1.33
CA LYS A 349 -9.19 -24.36 1.72
C LYS A 349 -8.77 -25.84 1.57
N VAL A 350 -7.81 -26.09 0.69
CA VAL A 350 -7.24 -27.41 0.44
C VAL A 350 -5.87 -27.46 1.13
N GLY A 351 -5.83 -28.07 2.30
CA GLY A 351 -4.64 -28.05 3.16
C GLY A 351 -4.33 -26.64 3.68
N LYS A 352 -3.04 -26.34 3.85
CA LYS A 352 -2.57 -25.10 4.49
C LYS A 352 -2.41 -23.94 3.52
N TYR A 353 -2.10 -24.23 2.26
CA TYR A 353 -1.55 -23.22 1.33
C TYR A 353 -2.40 -23.00 0.08
N VAL A 354 -3.36 -23.89 -0.21
CA VAL A 354 -4.15 -23.81 -1.45
C VAL A 354 -5.58 -23.42 -1.14
N LYS A 355 -6.12 -22.53 -1.96
CA LYS A 355 -7.54 -22.16 -1.95
C LYS A 355 -8.08 -22.27 -3.36
N ILE A 356 -9.28 -22.80 -3.49
CA ILE A 356 -10.01 -22.92 -4.75
C ILE A 356 -11.36 -22.24 -4.57
N ALA A 357 -11.73 -21.37 -5.50
CA ALA A 357 -12.95 -20.58 -5.42
C ALA A 357 -13.67 -20.47 -6.76
N PRO A 358 -14.64 -21.35 -7.05
CA PRO A 358 -15.59 -21.09 -8.11
C PRO A 358 -16.41 -19.84 -7.75
N ASN A 359 -16.56 -18.95 -8.74
CA ASN A 359 -17.32 -17.73 -8.60
C ASN A 359 -17.93 -17.30 -9.93
N PHE A 360 -19.01 -16.58 -9.85
CA PHE A 360 -19.72 -16.00 -10.99
C PHE A 360 -19.73 -14.49 -10.84
N ARG A 361 -19.51 -13.78 -11.95
CA ARG A 361 -19.47 -12.33 -12.00
C ARG A 361 -20.32 -11.80 -13.13
N VAL A 362 -21.07 -10.76 -12.84
CA VAL A 362 -21.80 -9.95 -13.81
C VAL A 362 -21.26 -8.54 -13.77
N THR A 363 -20.84 -8.02 -14.90
CA THR A 363 -20.49 -6.60 -15.05
C THR A 363 -21.55 -5.95 -15.92
N MET A 364 -22.14 -4.90 -15.40
CA MET A 364 -23.25 -4.13 -15.99
C MET A 364 -22.74 -2.71 -16.28
N PRO A 365 -22.24 -2.42 -17.50
CA PRO A 365 -21.87 -1.07 -17.90
C PRO A 365 -23.09 -0.15 -17.86
N LYS A 366 -22.89 1.14 -17.50
CA LYS A 366 -23.94 2.13 -17.46
C LYS A 366 -24.11 2.89 -18.78
N ALA A 367 -23.23 2.62 -19.76
CA ALA A 367 -23.32 3.24 -21.10
C ALA A 367 -24.55 2.70 -21.84
N ASP A 368 -25.26 3.59 -22.52
CA ASP A 368 -26.40 3.23 -23.35
C ASP A 368 -25.99 2.26 -24.48
N GLY A 369 -26.71 1.14 -24.56
CA GLY A 369 -26.47 0.10 -25.56
C GLY A 369 -25.22 -0.76 -25.28
N ALA A 370 -24.61 -0.67 -24.11
CA ALA A 370 -23.51 -1.56 -23.73
C ALA A 370 -24.06 -2.83 -23.12
N ASP A 371 -23.52 -3.99 -23.59
CA ASP A 371 -23.96 -5.30 -23.15
C ASP A 371 -23.39 -5.66 -21.77
N GLU A 372 -24.18 -6.37 -20.99
CA GLU A 372 -23.73 -6.98 -19.74
C GLU A 372 -22.77 -8.13 -20.02
N LYS A 373 -21.76 -8.28 -19.17
CA LYS A 373 -20.77 -9.36 -19.28
C LYS A 373 -20.89 -10.35 -18.16
N TYR A 374 -21.06 -11.60 -18.53
CA TYR A 374 -21.24 -12.72 -17.61
C TYR A 374 -20.03 -13.64 -17.66
N TYR A 375 -19.42 -13.91 -16.52
CA TYR A 375 -18.27 -14.80 -16.41
C TYR A 375 -18.38 -15.78 -15.26
N GLY A 376 -18.03 -17.03 -15.50
CA GLY A 376 -17.70 -18.02 -14.48
C GLY A 376 -16.18 -18.14 -14.32
N TYR A 377 -15.73 -18.24 -13.08
CA TYR A 377 -14.32 -18.41 -12.75
C TYR A 377 -14.13 -19.58 -11.80
N ILE A 378 -12.99 -20.25 -11.94
CA ILE A 378 -12.42 -21.09 -10.90
C ILE A 378 -11.09 -20.44 -10.50
N SER A 379 -11.09 -19.62 -9.44
CA SER A 379 -9.90 -18.91 -8.97
C SER A 379 -9.11 -19.79 -8.01
N CYS A 380 -7.78 -19.80 -8.15
CA CYS A 380 -6.85 -20.59 -7.33
C CYS A 380 -5.79 -19.67 -6.68
N TYR A 381 -5.46 -20.01 -5.41
CA TYR A 381 -4.41 -19.35 -4.63
C TYR A 381 -3.48 -20.38 -4.02
#